data_dd385d4c8650ba2c2f1aec2478b7e97c
#
_entry.id   dd385d4c8650ba2c2f1aec2478b7e97c
#
_cell.length_a   1.000
_cell.length_b   1.000
_cell.length_c   1.000
_cell.angle_alpha   90.00
_cell.angle_beta   90.00
_cell.angle_gamma   90.00
#
_symmetry.space_group_name_H-M   'P 1'
#
loop_
_entity.id
_entity.type
_entity.pdbx_description
1 polymer ?
#
loop_
_entity_poly.entity_id
_entity_poly.type
_entity_poly.pdbx_seq_one_letter_code
_entity_poly.pdbx_strand_id
1 'polypeptide(L)'
;MNRWIVHSEATFHAMHALTTYEGRPEEPHEHQWKVKIRVGTAELNEEGYAIDFHKVHRLLADAAKPLDGSDLNHHEGIGQPSPTAERVAQVLAYQLAPGCAALGGRLLSVSVWEGPENRVDLVLE
;
A
#
# COMPACT_ATOMS: atom_id res chain seq x y z
N MET A 1 8.29 -26.60 5.29
CA MET A 1 7.70 -25.80 6.37
C MET A 1 6.51 -25.03 5.84
N ASN A 2 5.45 -24.97 6.66
CA ASN A 2 4.29 -24.15 6.31
C ASN A 2 4.57 -22.70 6.65
N ARG A 3 3.91 -21.81 5.90
CA ARG A 3 3.80 -20.41 6.29
C ARG A 3 2.40 -19.91 5.96
N TRP A 4 2.01 -18.90 6.66
CA TRP A 4 0.69 -18.30 6.53
C TRP A 4 0.83 -16.90 5.97
N ILE A 5 -0.08 -16.51 5.09
CA ILE A 5 -0.07 -15.18 4.51
C ILE A 5 -1.45 -14.56 4.74
N VAL A 6 -1.45 -13.43 5.44
CA VAL A 6 -2.66 -12.65 5.68
C VAL A 6 -2.72 -11.55 4.65
N HIS A 7 -3.88 -11.38 4.02
CA HIS A 7 -4.13 -10.33 3.03
C HIS A 7 -5.09 -9.31 3.62
N SER A 8 -4.84 -8.04 3.39
CA SER A 8 -5.76 -6.97 3.76
C SER A 8 -5.79 -5.91 2.66
N GLU A 9 -6.95 -5.30 2.46
CA GLU A 9 -7.18 -4.31 1.41
C GLU A 9 -7.81 -3.05 1.97
N ALA A 10 -7.49 -1.91 1.36
CA ALA A 10 -8.11 -0.63 1.65
C ALA A 10 -8.19 0.18 0.36
N THR A 11 -9.11 1.12 0.32
CA THR A 11 -9.29 2.02 -0.83
C THR A 11 -9.19 3.46 -0.38
N PHE A 12 -8.82 4.33 -1.32
CA PHE A 12 -8.87 5.77 -1.10
C PHE A 12 -9.07 6.48 -2.43
N HIS A 13 -9.59 7.70 -2.39
CA HIS A 13 -9.72 8.55 -3.55
C HIS A 13 -8.63 9.61 -3.50
N ALA A 14 -7.91 9.80 -4.60
CA ALA A 14 -6.86 10.81 -4.66
C ALA A 14 -6.67 11.29 -6.09
N MET A 15 -6.26 12.55 -6.20
CA MET A 15 -5.86 13.15 -7.47
C MET A 15 -4.38 12.95 -7.69
N HIS A 16 -3.98 12.81 -8.93
CA HIS A 16 -2.59 12.93 -9.32
C HIS A 16 -2.45 13.33 -10.79
N ALA A 17 -1.27 13.79 -11.14
CA ALA A 17 -0.86 14.01 -12.52
C ALA A 17 0.60 13.63 -12.63
N LEU A 18 0.93 12.74 -13.54
CA LEU A 18 2.32 12.38 -13.77
C LEU A 18 3.10 13.62 -14.19
N THR A 19 4.26 13.82 -13.61
CA THR A 19 5.11 14.97 -13.88
C THR A 19 5.58 14.94 -15.34
N THR A 20 5.89 13.74 -15.85
CA THR A 20 6.25 13.54 -17.25
C THR A 20 5.63 12.24 -17.75
N TYR A 21 4.82 12.36 -18.79
CA TYR A 21 4.27 11.23 -19.52
C TYR A 21 4.43 11.54 -21.01
N GLU A 22 5.20 10.69 -21.70
CA GLU A 22 5.53 10.89 -23.12
C GLU A 22 6.08 12.31 -23.41
N GLY A 23 6.93 12.79 -22.50
CA GLY A 23 7.61 14.07 -22.64
C GLY A 23 6.80 15.30 -22.20
N ARG A 24 5.62 15.10 -21.61
CA ARG A 24 4.75 16.20 -21.19
C ARG A 24 4.18 15.96 -19.80
N PRO A 25 3.85 17.02 -19.05
CA PRO A 25 3.06 16.86 -17.85
C PRO A 25 1.67 16.32 -18.19
N GLU A 26 1.18 15.42 -17.36
CA GLU A 26 -0.16 14.85 -17.51
C GLU A 26 -1.19 15.81 -16.91
N GLU A 27 -2.42 15.82 -17.47
CA GLU A 27 -3.52 16.55 -16.85
C GLU A 27 -3.92 15.89 -15.52
N PRO A 28 -4.17 16.68 -14.46
CA PRO A 28 -4.64 16.12 -13.19
C PRO A 28 -5.94 15.34 -13.36
N HIS A 29 -6.00 14.18 -12.70
CA HIS A 29 -7.20 13.36 -12.69
C HIS A 29 -7.36 12.66 -11.35
N GLU A 30 -8.59 12.28 -11.04
CA GLU A 30 -8.94 11.60 -9.82
C GLU A 30 -9.24 10.14 -10.11
N HIS A 31 -8.76 9.26 -9.22
CA HIS A 31 -9.04 7.84 -9.27
C HIS A 31 -9.47 7.33 -7.91
N GLN A 32 -10.20 6.23 -7.92
CA GLN A 32 -10.26 5.38 -6.75
C GLN A 32 -9.06 4.46 -6.81
N TRP A 33 -8.25 4.52 -5.76
CA TRP A 33 -7.06 3.69 -5.59
C TRP A 33 -7.40 2.54 -4.66
N LYS A 34 -6.78 1.40 -4.89
CA LYS A 34 -6.86 0.28 -3.95
C LYS A 34 -5.46 -0.17 -3.60
N VAL A 35 -5.27 -0.51 -2.33
CA VAL A 35 -4.01 -1.04 -1.84
C VAL A 35 -4.28 -2.38 -1.16
N LYS A 36 -3.43 -3.35 -1.45
CA LYS A 36 -3.44 -4.64 -0.76
C LYS A 36 -2.06 -4.91 -0.19
N ILE A 37 -2.02 -5.42 1.04
CA ILE A 37 -0.78 -5.91 1.62
C ILE A 37 -0.88 -7.40 1.90
N ARG A 38 0.26 -8.07 1.83
CA ARG A 38 0.44 -9.46 2.21
C ARG A 38 1.44 -9.50 3.36
N VAL A 39 1.04 -10.12 4.47
CA VAL A 39 1.86 -10.20 5.68
C VAL A 39 2.02 -11.68 6.03
N GLY A 40 3.27 -12.13 6.11
CA GLY A 40 3.59 -13.54 6.33
C GLY A 40 4.04 -13.83 7.74
N THR A 41 3.78 -15.05 8.19
CA THR A 41 4.34 -15.60 9.43
C THR A 41 4.51 -17.11 9.29
N ALA A 42 5.48 -17.66 9.99
CA ALA A 42 5.77 -19.10 9.96
C ALA A 42 4.87 -19.89 10.91
N GLU A 43 4.41 -19.26 11.98
CA GLU A 43 3.71 -19.95 13.05
C GLU A 43 2.40 -19.28 13.43
N LEU A 44 1.45 -20.06 13.91
CA LEU A 44 0.25 -19.56 14.53
C LEU A 44 0.54 -19.17 15.98
N ASN A 45 -0.19 -18.18 16.49
CA ASN A 45 -0.11 -17.82 17.89
C ASN A 45 -0.89 -18.83 18.76
N GLU A 46 -0.90 -18.62 20.07
CA GLU A 46 -1.58 -19.51 21.00
C GLU A 46 -3.09 -19.63 20.77
N GLU A 47 -3.71 -18.63 20.18
CA GLU A 47 -5.12 -18.62 19.86
C GLU A 47 -5.46 -19.24 18.50
N GLY A 48 -4.44 -19.62 17.73
CA GLY A 48 -4.62 -20.25 16.44
C GLY A 48 -4.65 -19.26 15.27
N TYR A 49 -4.23 -18.00 15.47
CA TYR A 49 -4.14 -17.01 14.41
C TYR A 49 -2.72 -16.91 13.87
N ALA A 50 -2.62 -16.68 12.57
CA ALA A 50 -1.35 -16.23 11.99
C ALA A 50 -1.06 -14.80 12.50
N ILE A 51 -1.99 -13.90 12.23
CA ILE A 51 -1.97 -12.52 12.73
C ILE A 51 -3.42 -12.06 12.74
N ASP A 52 -3.80 -11.28 13.73
CA ASP A 52 -5.15 -10.76 13.86
C ASP A 52 -5.51 -9.88 12.65
N PHE A 53 -6.54 -10.28 11.90
CA PHE A 53 -7.00 -9.55 10.70
C PHE A 53 -7.34 -8.10 11.00
N HIS A 54 -7.96 -7.82 12.14
CA HIS A 54 -8.37 -6.47 12.49
C HIS A 54 -7.18 -5.55 12.72
N LYS A 55 -6.11 -6.09 13.31
CA LYS A 55 -4.88 -5.31 13.55
C LYS A 55 -4.13 -5.03 12.25
N VAL A 56 -4.06 -6.01 11.36
CA VAL A 56 -3.45 -5.82 10.04
C VAL A 56 -4.23 -4.77 9.24
N HIS A 57 -5.56 -4.91 9.22
CA HIS A 57 -6.41 -3.98 8.49
C HIS A 57 -6.29 -2.56 9.05
N ARG A 58 -6.23 -2.41 10.36
CA ARG A 58 -6.07 -1.10 11.00
C ARG A 58 -4.77 -0.42 10.58
N LEU A 59 -3.67 -1.16 10.55
CA LEU A 59 -2.39 -0.62 10.07
C LEU A 59 -2.54 -0.07 8.65
N LEU A 60 -3.15 -0.86 7.78
CA LEU A 60 -3.32 -0.46 6.38
C LEU A 60 -4.27 0.72 6.26
N ALA A 61 -5.41 0.68 6.93
CA ALA A 61 -6.40 1.76 6.88
C ALA A 61 -5.81 3.07 7.41
N ASP A 62 -5.04 3.02 8.50
CA ASP A 62 -4.41 4.21 9.06
C ASP A 62 -3.37 4.80 8.12
N ALA A 63 -2.63 3.96 7.40
CA ALA A 63 -1.65 4.43 6.41
C ALA A 63 -2.33 5.02 5.17
N ALA A 64 -3.47 4.48 4.75
CA ALA A 64 -4.20 4.97 3.59
C ALA A 64 -5.01 6.23 3.88
N LYS A 65 -5.45 6.42 5.11
CA LYS A 65 -6.35 7.54 5.48
C LYS A 65 -5.84 8.91 5.08
N PRO A 66 -4.57 9.28 5.31
CA PRO A 66 -4.07 10.60 4.90
C PRO A 66 -4.08 10.81 3.40
N LEU A 67 -4.13 9.74 2.61
CA LEU A 67 -4.13 9.82 1.15
C LEU A 67 -5.52 10.07 0.60
N ASP A 68 -6.56 9.73 1.37
CA ASP A 68 -7.94 9.90 0.93
C ASP A 68 -8.30 11.38 0.83
N GLY A 69 -8.82 11.78 -0.31
CA GLY A 69 -9.16 13.18 -0.59
C GLY A 69 -7.95 14.07 -0.89
N SER A 70 -6.77 13.50 -1.06
CA SER A 70 -5.54 14.27 -1.25
C SER A 70 -5.15 14.43 -2.72
N ASP A 71 -4.19 15.32 -2.95
CA ASP A 71 -3.48 15.44 -4.22
C ASP A 71 -2.09 14.85 -4.02
N LEU A 72 -1.82 13.71 -4.64
CA LEU A 72 -0.59 12.97 -4.45
C LEU A 72 0.65 13.72 -4.94
N ASN A 73 0.47 14.67 -5.86
CA ASN A 73 1.58 15.52 -6.32
C ASN A 73 2.17 16.36 -5.20
N HIS A 74 1.36 16.70 -4.20
CA HIS A 74 1.80 17.50 -3.05
C HIS A 74 2.24 16.65 -1.85
N HIS A 75 2.13 15.34 -1.96
CA HIS A 75 2.60 14.44 -0.90
C HIS A 75 4.12 14.36 -0.94
N GLU A 76 4.77 14.65 0.20
CA GLU A 76 6.22 14.77 0.28
C GLU A 76 6.96 13.54 -0.23
N GLY A 77 6.52 12.33 0.16
CA GLY A 77 7.18 11.09 -0.22
C GLY A 77 6.75 10.53 -1.57
N ILE A 78 5.57 10.91 -2.06
CA ILE A 78 4.98 10.32 -3.27
C ILE A 78 5.15 11.23 -4.49
N GLY A 79 5.04 12.53 -4.31
CA GLY A 79 4.97 13.48 -5.41
C GLY A 79 6.24 13.60 -6.25
N GLN A 80 7.39 13.26 -5.71
CA GLN A 80 8.67 13.42 -6.39
C GLN A 80 9.34 12.08 -6.66
N PRO A 81 9.89 11.84 -7.84
CA PRO A 81 9.90 12.73 -9.02
C PRO A 81 8.55 12.78 -9.74
N SER A 82 7.68 11.82 -9.50
CA SER A 82 6.35 11.75 -10.10
C SER A 82 5.45 10.86 -9.24
N PRO A 83 4.18 11.23 -9.04
CA PRO A 83 3.28 10.49 -8.14
C PRO A 83 2.70 9.23 -8.80
N THR A 84 3.55 8.25 -9.02
CA THR A 84 3.16 6.98 -9.65
C THR A 84 2.60 5.99 -8.62
N ALA A 85 1.93 4.95 -9.10
CA ALA A 85 1.49 3.84 -8.26
C ALA A 85 2.69 3.16 -7.57
N GLU A 86 3.81 3.09 -8.27
CA GLU A 86 5.06 2.54 -7.71
C GLU A 86 5.53 3.34 -6.50
N ARG A 87 5.48 4.67 -6.59
CA ARG A 87 5.86 5.52 -5.45
C ARG A 87 4.92 5.36 -4.27
N VAL A 88 3.63 5.26 -4.54
CA VAL A 88 2.65 4.97 -3.48
C VAL A 88 3.01 3.66 -2.77
N ALA A 89 3.33 2.62 -3.54
CA ALA A 89 3.71 1.33 -2.98
C ALA A 89 4.96 1.42 -2.10
N GLN A 90 5.98 2.16 -2.56
CA GLN A 90 7.22 2.33 -1.79
C GLN A 90 6.99 3.05 -0.46
N VAL A 91 6.22 4.13 -0.49
CA VAL A 91 5.92 4.90 0.71
C VAL A 91 5.13 4.07 1.71
N LEU A 92 4.11 3.36 1.24
CA LEU A 92 3.29 2.51 2.11
C LEU A 92 4.10 1.35 2.69
N ALA A 93 4.98 0.74 1.89
CA ALA A 93 5.84 -0.34 2.38
C ALA A 93 6.74 0.15 3.52
N TYR A 94 7.35 1.31 3.33
CA TYR A 94 8.20 1.90 4.36
C TYR A 94 7.44 2.18 5.66
N GLN A 95 6.22 2.71 5.53
CA GLN A 95 5.38 3.03 6.69
C GLN A 95 4.84 1.80 7.41
N LEU A 96 4.52 0.75 6.65
CA LEU A 96 3.81 -0.41 7.19
C LEU A 96 4.74 -1.50 7.75
N ALA A 97 5.96 -1.62 7.23
CA ALA A 97 6.86 -2.70 7.61
C ALA A 97 7.10 -2.79 9.14
N PRO A 98 7.37 -1.68 9.85
CA PRO A 98 7.58 -1.77 11.30
C PRO A 98 6.35 -2.24 12.06
N GLY A 99 5.15 -1.81 11.66
CA GLY A 99 3.91 -2.23 12.30
C GLY A 99 3.62 -3.71 12.09
N CYS A 100 3.90 -4.23 10.90
CA CYS A 100 3.76 -5.65 10.60
C CYS A 100 4.71 -6.48 11.47
N ALA A 101 5.95 -6.03 11.62
CA ALA A 101 6.93 -6.69 12.47
C ALA A 101 6.48 -6.68 13.94
N ALA A 102 5.92 -5.58 14.41
CA ALA A 102 5.39 -5.47 15.78
C ALA A 102 4.23 -6.43 16.04
N LEU A 103 3.48 -6.81 15.00
CA LEU A 103 2.40 -7.79 15.10
C LEU A 103 2.91 -9.24 14.97
N GLY A 104 4.20 -9.45 14.82
CA GLY A 104 4.77 -10.78 14.67
C GLY A 104 4.85 -11.30 13.25
N GLY A 105 4.64 -10.45 12.27
CA GLY A 105 4.66 -10.82 10.86
C GLY A 105 5.77 -10.11 10.09
N ARG A 106 5.76 -10.34 8.79
CA ARG A 106 6.69 -9.69 7.86
C ARG A 106 5.90 -9.22 6.64
N LEU A 107 6.01 -7.96 6.33
CA LEU A 107 5.39 -7.43 5.10
C LEU A 107 6.08 -8.05 3.88
N LEU A 108 5.32 -8.73 3.05
CA LEU A 108 5.84 -9.45 1.88
C LEU A 108 5.64 -8.68 0.58
N SER A 109 4.55 -7.95 0.47
CA SER A 109 4.29 -7.16 -0.73
C SER A 109 3.25 -6.09 -0.47
N VAL A 110 3.32 -5.05 -1.30
CA VAL A 110 2.29 -4.01 -1.38
C VAL A 110 1.84 -3.93 -2.83
N SER A 111 0.55 -4.12 -3.06
CA SER A 111 -0.05 -4.01 -4.39
C SER A 111 -0.86 -2.74 -4.44
N VAL A 112 -0.72 -1.97 -5.50
CA VAL A 112 -1.44 -0.71 -5.67
C VAL A 112 -2.15 -0.72 -7.01
N TRP A 113 -3.47 -0.50 -6.99
CA TRP A 113 -4.29 -0.31 -8.19
C TRP A 113 -4.55 1.18 -8.36
N GLU A 114 -4.30 1.66 -9.56
CA GLU A 114 -4.73 2.97 -10.01
C GLU A 114 -5.95 2.75 -10.91
N GLY A 115 -7.13 2.89 -10.32
CA GLY A 115 -8.34 2.47 -11.00
C GLY A 115 -8.51 0.96 -11.01
N PRO A 116 -9.57 0.43 -11.68
CA PRO A 116 -9.92 -0.99 -11.54
C PRO A 116 -9.07 -1.95 -12.38
N GLU A 117 -8.31 -1.46 -13.36
CA GLU A 117 -7.70 -2.32 -14.37
C GLU A 117 -6.20 -2.48 -14.26
N ASN A 118 -5.51 -1.57 -13.59
CA ASN A 118 -4.04 -1.55 -13.58
C ASN A 118 -3.48 -1.66 -12.16
N ARG A 119 -2.55 -2.57 -11.97
CA ARG A 119 -1.96 -2.84 -10.65
C ARG A 119 -0.45 -2.97 -10.78
N VAL A 120 0.26 -2.46 -9.79
CA VAL A 120 1.68 -2.77 -9.59
C VAL A 120 1.86 -3.49 -8.25
N ASP A 121 2.82 -4.38 -8.17
CA ASP A 121 3.20 -5.06 -6.94
C ASP A 121 4.64 -4.69 -6.60
N LEU A 122 4.84 -4.19 -5.39
CA LEU A 122 6.18 -4.10 -4.81
C LEU A 122 6.38 -5.36 -3.97
N VAL A 123 7.31 -6.20 -4.39
CA VAL A 123 7.60 -7.48 -3.72
C VAL A 123 8.83 -7.31 -2.85
N LEU A 124 8.71 -7.66 -1.57
CA LEU A 124 9.75 -7.45 -0.56
C LEU A 124 10.42 -8.75 -0.10
N GLU A 125 9.94 -9.87 -0.60
CA GLU A 125 10.48 -11.18 -0.26
C GLU A 125 11.60 -11.64 -1.21
#